data_2597f8aba5422d34b0359d2de532c27f
#
_entry.id   2597f8aba5422d34b0359d2de532c27f
#
_cell.length_a   1.000
_cell.length_b   1.000
_cell.length_c   1.000
_cell.angle_alpha   90.00
_cell.angle_beta   90.00
_cell.angle_gamma   90.00
#
_symmetry.space_group_name_H-M   'P 1'
#
loop_
_entity.id
_entity.type
_entity.pdbx_description
1 polymer ?
#
loop_
_entity_poly.entity_id
_entity_poly.type
_entity_poly.pdbx_seq_one_letter_code
_entity_poly.pdbx_strand_id
1 'polypeptide(L)'
;MRILLLAAALAGPAMTAAADELRPSQAACDAKKIGARELADCLRTSADRADRDLSASIEAAIKSIEARPGVLSSQKARWKRALNDAESQWIGWRDAECQDVAPFEAGMGAKGGDPRLACIIDYDSQRIADIKARYP
;
A
#
# COMPACT_ATOMS: atom_id res chain seq x y z
N MET A 1 -19.62 63.79 1.58
CA MET A 1 -18.59 62.79 1.19
C MET A 1 -18.80 61.57 2.05
N ARG A 2 -19.50 60.54 1.53
CA ARG A 2 -19.85 59.29 2.27
C ARG A 2 -18.81 58.20 1.91
N ILE A 3 -18.02 57.77 2.86
CA ILE A 3 -17.05 56.71 2.72
C ILE A 3 -17.76 55.37 2.95
N LEU A 4 -17.88 54.56 1.89
CA LEU A 4 -18.35 53.18 1.96
C LEU A 4 -17.15 52.30 2.31
N LEU A 5 -17.19 51.69 3.53
CA LEU A 5 -16.26 50.64 3.94
C LEU A 5 -16.75 49.31 3.38
N LEU A 6 -16.02 48.76 2.38
CA LEU A 6 -16.19 47.36 1.93
C LEU A 6 -15.50 46.41 2.94
N ALA A 7 -16.29 45.61 3.62
CA ALA A 7 -15.79 44.52 4.42
C ALA A 7 -15.54 43.31 3.49
N ALA A 8 -14.27 42.97 3.25
CA ALA A 8 -13.87 41.74 2.54
C ALA A 8 -13.94 40.57 3.52
N ALA A 9 -14.89 39.65 3.33
CA ALA A 9 -14.97 38.42 4.05
C ALA A 9 -13.91 37.43 3.49
N LEU A 10 -12.87 37.14 4.27
CA LEU A 10 -11.88 36.10 3.99
C LEU A 10 -12.51 34.74 4.30
N ALA A 11 -12.99 34.04 3.29
CA ALA A 11 -13.35 32.65 3.38
C ALA A 11 -12.06 31.83 3.40
N GLY A 12 -11.64 31.36 4.58
CA GLY A 12 -10.54 30.42 4.75
C GLY A 12 -10.89 29.05 4.16
N PRO A 13 -9.92 28.32 3.58
CA PRO A 13 -10.18 26.97 3.10
C PRO A 13 -10.56 26.07 4.27
N ALA A 14 -11.71 25.39 4.16
CA ALA A 14 -12.11 24.34 5.08
C ALA A 14 -11.08 23.20 5.00
N MET A 15 -10.27 23.03 6.03
CA MET A 15 -9.46 21.81 6.22
C MET A 15 -10.45 20.67 6.43
N THR A 16 -10.68 19.87 5.40
CA THR A 16 -11.31 18.55 5.54
C THR A 16 -10.36 17.71 6.37
N ALA A 17 -10.73 17.38 7.60
CA ALA A 17 -10.06 16.37 8.40
C ALA A 17 -10.08 15.09 7.56
N ALA A 18 -8.88 14.61 7.14
CA ALA A 18 -8.75 13.28 6.59
C ALA A 18 -9.27 12.31 7.67
N ALA A 19 -10.32 11.57 7.35
CA ALA A 19 -10.75 10.46 8.20
C ALA A 19 -9.53 9.57 8.41
N ASP A 20 -9.30 9.17 9.66
CA ASP A 20 -8.21 8.27 10.04
C ASP A 20 -8.52 6.90 9.40
N GLU A 21 -8.06 6.73 8.16
CA GLU A 21 -8.29 5.52 7.36
C GLU A 21 -7.48 4.40 8.00
N LEU A 22 -8.18 3.37 8.47
CA LEU A 22 -7.54 2.19 9.07
C LEU A 22 -6.54 1.60 8.08
N ARG A 23 -5.32 1.32 8.57
CA ARG A 23 -4.33 0.62 7.76
C ARG A 23 -4.86 -0.74 7.31
N PRO A 24 -4.50 -1.23 6.12
CA PRO A 24 -4.95 -2.53 5.61
C PRO A 24 -4.80 -3.68 6.61
N SER A 25 -3.68 -3.73 7.33
CA SER A 25 -3.44 -4.73 8.38
C SER A 25 -4.46 -4.65 9.52
N GLN A 26 -4.84 -3.45 9.94
CA GLN A 26 -5.83 -3.24 11.00
C GLN A 26 -7.25 -3.53 10.52
N ALA A 27 -7.54 -3.27 9.25
CA ALA A 27 -8.81 -3.62 8.64
C ALA A 27 -8.97 -5.14 8.48
N ALA A 28 -7.88 -5.85 8.14
CA ALA A 28 -7.86 -7.29 8.00
C ALA A 28 -7.92 -8.02 9.36
N CYS A 29 -7.17 -7.53 10.37
CA CYS A 29 -6.97 -8.18 11.66
C CYS A 29 -7.14 -7.15 12.80
N ASP A 30 -8.38 -6.99 13.28
CA ASP A 30 -8.70 -6.02 14.33
C ASP A 30 -8.30 -6.54 15.71
N ALA A 31 -7.13 -6.10 16.21
CA ALA A 31 -6.59 -6.46 17.52
C ALA A 31 -7.52 -6.09 18.72
N LYS A 32 -8.53 -5.24 18.48
CA LYS A 32 -9.51 -4.89 19.52
C LYS A 32 -10.63 -5.92 19.63
N LYS A 33 -10.83 -6.76 18.63
CA LYS A 33 -11.93 -7.71 18.53
C LYS A 33 -11.54 -9.16 18.74
N ILE A 34 -10.25 -9.50 18.58
CA ILE A 34 -9.76 -10.87 18.63
C ILE A 34 -8.63 -11.03 19.64
N GLY A 35 -8.47 -12.26 20.15
CA GLY A 35 -7.41 -12.57 21.12
C GLY A 35 -6.02 -12.63 20.48
N ALA A 36 -4.95 -12.59 21.29
CA ALA A 36 -3.57 -12.52 20.82
C ALA A 36 -3.18 -13.69 19.90
N ARG A 37 -3.65 -14.91 20.18
CA ARG A 37 -3.38 -16.09 19.35
C ARG A 37 -4.08 -16.00 17.99
N GLU A 38 -5.34 -15.63 18.01
CA GLU A 38 -6.16 -15.43 16.81
C GLU A 38 -5.61 -14.29 15.95
N LEU A 39 -5.14 -13.21 16.59
CA LEU A 39 -4.48 -12.09 15.91
C LEU A 39 -3.19 -12.54 15.19
N ALA A 40 -2.36 -13.37 15.85
CA ALA A 40 -1.15 -13.89 15.25
C ALA A 40 -1.44 -14.76 14.00
N ASP A 41 -2.46 -15.61 14.08
CA ASP A 41 -2.88 -16.47 12.97
C ASP A 41 -3.52 -15.65 11.83
N CYS A 42 -4.33 -14.64 12.17
CA CYS A 42 -4.93 -13.71 11.22
C CYS A 42 -3.85 -12.95 10.44
N LEU A 43 -2.89 -12.34 11.13
CA LEU A 43 -1.80 -11.57 10.48
C LEU A 43 -0.96 -12.46 9.56
N ARG A 44 -0.62 -13.68 9.98
CA ARG A 44 0.14 -14.63 9.14
C ARG A 44 -0.62 -14.96 7.87
N THR A 45 -1.88 -15.36 8.00
CA THR A 45 -2.73 -15.71 6.86
C THR A 45 -2.94 -14.51 5.93
N SER A 46 -3.10 -13.32 6.49
CA SER A 46 -3.30 -12.08 5.72
C SER A 46 -2.03 -11.64 4.99
N ALA A 47 -0.85 -11.78 5.60
CA ALA A 47 0.43 -11.51 4.94
C ALA A 47 0.68 -12.47 3.78
N ASP A 48 0.47 -13.78 3.98
CA ASP A 48 0.57 -14.78 2.91
C ASP A 48 -0.40 -14.50 1.75
N ARG A 49 -1.59 -13.98 2.06
CA ARG A 49 -2.55 -13.56 1.03
C ARG A 49 -2.05 -12.33 0.29
N ALA A 50 -1.57 -11.31 0.99
CA ALA A 50 -1.08 -10.07 0.40
C ALA A 50 0.08 -10.35 -0.58
N ASP A 51 1.03 -11.21 -0.23
CA ASP A 51 2.11 -11.66 -1.12
C ASP A 51 1.58 -12.33 -2.41
N ARG A 52 0.57 -13.22 -2.27
CA ARG A 52 -0.05 -13.85 -3.46
C ARG A 52 -0.78 -12.83 -4.33
N ASP A 53 -1.52 -11.92 -3.73
CA ASP A 53 -2.28 -10.89 -4.43
C ASP A 53 -1.34 -9.89 -5.13
N LEU A 54 -0.19 -9.57 -4.51
CA LEU A 54 0.86 -8.77 -5.15
C LEU A 54 1.42 -9.48 -6.39
N SER A 55 1.79 -10.75 -6.25
CA SER A 55 2.29 -11.56 -7.38
C SER A 55 1.27 -11.61 -8.51
N ALA A 56 0.00 -11.83 -8.21
CA ALA A 56 -1.08 -11.86 -9.19
C ALA A 56 -1.26 -10.48 -9.88
N SER A 57 -1.09 -9.38 -9.15
CA SER A 57 -1.18 -8.03 -9.73
C SER A 57 -0.03 -7.72 -10.68
N ILE A 58 1.18 -8.19 -10.39
CA ILE A 58 2.35 -8.08 -11.28
C ILE A 58 2.12 -8.89 -12.55
N GLU A 59 1.62 -10.12 -12.44
CA GLU A 59 1.27 -10.94 -13.61
C GLU A 59 0.19 -10.29 -14.47
N ALA A 60 -0.83 -9.69 -13.87
CA ALA A 60 -1.86 -8.95 -14.59
C ALA A 60 -1.27 -7.74 -15.33
N ALA A 61 -0.36 -7.01 -14.72
CA ALA A 61 0.35 -5.90 -15.36
C ALA A 61 1.18 -6.37 -16.57
N ILE A 62 1.86 -7.51 -16.46
CA ILE A 62 2.61 -8.12 -17.57
C ILE A 62 1.66 -8.47 -18.73
N LYS A 63 0.50 -9.04 -18.44
CA LYS A 63 -0.54 -9.34 -19.45
C LYS A 63 -1.08 -8.06 -20.11
N SER A 64 -1.29 -7.00 -19.33
CA SER A 64 -1.70 -5.69 -19.83
C SER A 64 -0.66 -5.09 -20.80
N ILE A 65 0.64 -5.19 -20.47
CA ILE A 65 1.73 -4.78 -21.37
C ILE A 65 1.69 -5.58 -22.67
N GLU A 66 1.53 -6.90 -22.58
CA GLU A 66 1.49 -7.78 -23.77
C GLU A 66 0.32 -7.44 -24.69
N ALA A 67 -0.85 -7.16 -24.13
CA ALA A 67 -2.06 -6.81 -24.86
C ALA A 67 -2.03 -5.40 -25.47
N ARG A 68 -1.05 -4.56 -25.14
CA ARG A 68 -1.03 -3.14 -25.55
C ARG A 68 -0.88 -2.99 -27.06
N PRO A 69 -1.85 -2.34 -27.75
CA PRO A 69 -1.78 -2.15 -29.19
C PRO A 69 -0.70 -1.11 -29.57
N GLY A 70 -0.15 -1.21 -30.78
CA GLY A 70 0.79 -0.24 -31.33
C GLY A 70 2.20 -0.26 -30.72
N VAL A 71 2.49 -1.17 -29.80
CA VAL A 71 3.82 -1.34 -29.19
C VAL A 71 4.53 -2.54 -29.81
N LEU A 72 5.77 -2.35 -30.25
CA LEU A 72 6.58 -3.42 -30.86
C LEU A 72 6.88 -4.54 -29.85
N SER A 73 6.96 -5.78 -30.30
CA SER A 73 7.26 -6.96 -29.45
C SER A 73 8.57 -6.80 -28.67
N SER A 74 9.60 -6.22 -29.29
CA SER A 74 10.88 -5.94 -28.62
C SER A 74 10.76 -4.91 -27.51
N GLN A 75 9.91 -3.89 -27.67
CA GLN A 75 9.64 -2.89 -26.64
C GLN A 75 8.83 -3.51 -25.49
N LYS A 76 7.81 -4.32 -25.79
CA LYS A 76 7.05 -5.07 -24.77
C LYS A 76 7.97 -5.98 -23.97
N ALA A 77 8.88 -6.70 -24.61
CA ALA A 77 9.84 -7.57 -23.94
C ALA A 77 10.77 -6.79 -22.98
N ARG A 78 11.27 -5.62 -23.41
CA ARG A 78 12.06 -4.74 -22.54
C ARG A 78 11.24 -4.21 -21.37
N TRP A 79 10.01 -3.75 -21.62
CA TRP A 79 9.13 -3.22 -20.59
C TRP A 79 8.81 -4.27 -19.52
N LYS A 80 8.44 -5.49 -19.93
CA LYS A 80 8.18 -6.60 -19.00
C LYS A 80 9.40 -6.94 -18.12
N ARG A 81 10.61 -6.97 -18.71
CA ARG A 81 11.84 -7.18 -17.93
C ARG A 81 12.06 -6.04 -16.93
N ALA A 82 11.97 -4.80 -17.38
CA ALA A 82 12.15 -3.65 -16.51
C ALA A 82 11.12 -3.60 -15.37
N LEU A 83 9.86 -4.00 -15.63
CA LEU A 83 8.84 -4.13 -14.58
C LEU A 83 9.23 -5.22 -13.57
N ASN A 84 9.58 -6.42 -14.03
CA ASN A 84 9.98 -7.50 -13.14
C ASN A 84 11.20 -7.14 -12.28
N ASP A 85 12.21 -6.50 -12.88
CA ASP A 85 13.41 -6.06 -12.16
C ASP A 85 13.06 -5.01 -11.09
N ALA A 86 12.19 -4.05 -11.43
CA ALA A 86 11.74 -3.03 -10.50
C ALA A 86 10.92 -3.61 -9.33
N GLU A 87 10.00 -4.54 -9.62
CA GLU A 87 9.19 -5.19 -8.58
C GLU A 87 10.05 -6.10 -7.69
N SER A 88 11.03 -6.80 -8.23
CA SER A 88 11.98 -7.61 -7.46
C SER A 88 12.78 -6.75 -6.47
N GLN A 89 13.27 -5.57 -6.92
CA GLN A 89 13.99 -4.63 -6.05
C GLN A 89 13.05 -4.05 -4.98
N TRP A 90 11.82 -3.72 -5.35
CA TRP A 90 10.83 -3.21 -4.40
C TRP A 90 10.49 -4.25 -3.31
N ILE A 91 10.29 -5.52 -3.68
CA ILE A 91 10.06 -6.61 -2.72
C ILE A 91 11.26 -6.75 -1.76
N GLY A 92 12.48 -6.72 -2.28
CA GLY A 92 13.68 -6.76 -1.45
C GLY A 92 13.78 -5.59 -0.46
N TRP A 93 13.42 -4.38 -0.89
CA TRP A 93 13.34 -3.22 -0.01
C TRP A 93 12.23 -3.38 1.05
N ARG A 94 11.02 -3.79 0.65
CA ARG A 94 9.90 -4.06 1.57
C ARG A 94 10.31 -5.07 2.64
N ASP A 95 10.97 -6.16 2.24
CA ASP A 95 11.37 -7.21 3.17
C ASP A 95 12.37 -6.68 4.21
N ALA A 96 13.36 -5.90 3.79
CA ALA A 96 14.31 -5.26 4.71
C ALA A 96 13.58 -4.27 5.65
N GLU A 97 12.71 -3.44 5.13
CA GLU A 97 11.91 -2.48 5.90
C GLU A 97 11.05 -3.19 6.94
N CYS A 98 10.31 -4.23 6.52
CA CYS A 98 9.38 -4.92 7.41
C CYS A 98 10.09 -5.83 8.42
N GLN A 99 11.20 -6.49 8.06
CA GLN A 99 11.91 -7.39 8.97
C GLN A 99 12.80 -6.64 9.96
N ASP A 100 13.46 -5.58 9.50
CA ASP A 100 14.53 -4.94 10.26
C ASP A 100 14.11 -3.59 10.89
N VAL A 101 13.25 -2.79 10.23
CA VAL A 101 12.88 -1.45 10.70
C VAL A 101 11.55 -1.45 11.48
N ALA A 102 10.50 -2.02 10.92
CA ALA A 102 9.16 -1.99 11.51
C ALA A 102 9.08 -2.47 12.97
N PRO A 103 9.84 -3.50 13.43
CA PRO A 103 9.85 -3.90 14.84
C PRO A 103 10.34 -2.81 15.80
N PHE A 104 11.32 -2.01 15.38
CA PHE A 104 11.84 -0.91 16.20
C PHE A 104 10.86 0.26 16.26
N GLU A 105 10.20 0.59 15.14
CA GLU A 105 9.21 1.66 15.07
C GLU A 105 7.94 1.33 15.87
N ALA A 106 7.52 0.07 15.87
CA ALA A 106 6.39 -0.39 16.66
C ALA A 106 6.66 -0.37 18.18
N GLY A 107 7.93 -0.47 18.57
CA GLY A 107 8.38 -0.49 19.95
C GLY A 107 8.10 -1.82 20.67
N MET A 108 8.76 -1.98 21.82
CA MET A 108 8.62 -3.18 22.66
C MET A 108 7.21 -3.25 23.27
N GLY A 109 6.51 -4.37 23.05
CA GLY A 109 5.16 -4.58 23.61
C GLY A 109 4.03 -3.99 22.79
N ALA A 110 4.24 -3.77 21.49
CA ALA A 110 3.18 -3.34 20.58
C ALA A 110 1.96 -4.26 20.67
N LYS A 111 0.79 -3.67 20.98
CA LYS A 111 -0.47 -4.43 21.16
C LYS A 111 -1.13 -4.87 19.85
N GLY A 112 -0.59 -4.45 18.71
CA GLY A 112 -1.11 -4.72 17.36
C GLY A 112 -0.67 -6.06 16.74
N GLY A 113 -0.06 -6.96 17.52
CA GLY A 113 0.48 -8.22 17.01
C GLY A 113 1.89 -8.06 16.41
N ASP A 114 2.28 -8.97 15.51
CA ASP A 114 3.61 -8.94 14.88
C ASP A 114 3.72 -7.76 13.89
N PRO A 115 4.57 -6.74 14.17
CA PRO A 115 4.70 -5.57 13.34
C PRO A 115 5.26 -5.88 11.96
N ARG A 116 6.03 -6.94 11.80
CA ARG A 116 6.58 -7.37 10.50
C ARG A 116 5.49 -7.82 9.55
N LEU A 117 4.56 -8.63 10.04
CA LEU A 117 3.43 -9.12 9.26
C LEU A 117 2.46 -7.98 8.91
N ALA A 118 2.17 -7.09 9.86
CA ALA A 118 1.35 -5.91 9.62
C ALA A 118 1.97 -5.00 8.54
N CYS A 119 3.28 -4.77 8.60
CA CYS A 119 4.04 -4.01 7.63
C CYS A 119 3.93 -4.61 6.21
N ILE A 120 4.11 -5.93 6.05
CA ILE A 120 3.97 -6.62 4.75
C ILE A 120 2.55 -6.41 4.19
N ILE A 121 1.50 -6.61 4.99
CA ILE A 121 0.12 -6.42 4.57
C ILE A 121 -0.11 -4.98 4.07
N ASP A 122 0.39 -4.00 4.82
CA ASP A 122 0.18 -2.58 4.51
C ASP A 122 0.90 -2.17 3.22
N TYR A 123 2.19 -2.53 3.06
CA TYR A 123 2.96 -2.20 1.86
C TYR A 123 2.47 -2.94 0.62
N ASP A 124 2.16 -4.23 0.71
CA ASP A 124 1.64 -4.99 -0.43
C ASP A 124 0.29 -4.45 -0.90
N SER A 125 -0.61 -4.11 0.03
CA SER A 125 -1.90 -3.53 -0.32
C SER A 125 -1.74 -2.21 -1.08
N GLN A 126 -0.82 -1.36 -0.64
CA GLN A 126 -0.50 -0.11 -1.32
C GLN A 126 0.13 -0.38 -2.71
N ARG A 127 1.09 -1.30 -2.79
CA ARG A 127 1.74 -1.64 -4.05
C ARG A 127 0.79 -2.21 -5.09
N ILE A 128 -0.13 -3.08 -4.67
CA ILE A 128 -1.20 -3.63 -5.50
C ILE A 128 -2.06 -2.51 -6.08
N ALA A 129 -2.45 -1.54 -5.26
CA ALA A 129 -3.24 -0.39 -5.72
C ALA A 129 -2.47 0.43 -6.77
N ASP A 130 -1.17 0.70 -6.54
CA ASP A 130 -0.30 1.41 -7.47
C ASP A 130 -0.15 0.69 -8.81
N ILE A 131 0.06 -0.64 -8.78
CA ILE A 131 0.20 -1.45 -9.99
C ILE A 131 -1.11 -1.43 -10.79
N LYS A 132 -2.25 -1.65 -10.14
CA LYS A 132 -3.56 -1.63 -10.78
C LYS A 132 -3.90 -0.27 -11.40
N ALA A 133 -3.51 0.83 -10.75
CA ALA A 133 -3.71 2.17 -11.30
C ALA A 133 -2.90 2.44 -12.57
N ARG A 134 -1.68 1.86 -12.68
CA ARG A 134 -0.79 2.03 -13.84
C ARG A 134 -1.09 1.06 -14.99
N TYR A 135 -1.66 -0.10 -14.67
CA TYR A 135 -1.94 -1.19 -15.62
C TYR A 135 -3.42 -1.63 -15.50
N PRO A 136 -4.36 -0.75 -15.91
CA PRO A 136 -5.79 -1.05 -15.83
C PRO A 136 -6.21 -2.17 -16.80
#